data_06a6b4a51262bbd46de7c340e3add1d2
#
_entry.id   06a6b4a51262bbd46de7c340e3add1d2
#
_cell.length_a   1.000
_cell.length_b   1.000
_cell.length_c   1.000
_cell.angle_alpha   90.00
_cell.angle_beta   90.00
_cell.angle_gamma   90.00
#
_symmetry.space_group_name_H-M   'P 1'
#
loop_
_entity.id
_entity.type
_entity.pdbx_description
1 polymer ?
#
loop_
_entity_poly.entity_id
_entity_poly.type
_entity_poly.pdbx_seq_one_letter_code
_entity_poly.pdbx_strand_id
1 'polypeptide(L)'
;LNLLLDTHIALWAITDSPKLSQKARELIESPKTTIWISVASLWEIAIKYSLGRGDMPISSQQAISYFRESGYRFFAVEAEHAVAVEELPSHHQDPFDRILVAQALIEPMRLMTHDSLVALYSDTIIKI
;
A
#
# COMPACT_ATOMS: atom_id res chain seq x y z
N LEU A 1 11.06 -9.52 -7.27
CA LEU A 1 10.46 -9.11 -6.00
C LEU A 1 9.06 -8.55 -6.23
N ASN A 2 8.08 -9.11 -5.57
CA ASN A 2 6.73 -8.57 -5.55
C ASN A 2 6.56 -7.68 -4.32
N LEU A 3 6.35 -6.40 -4.57
CA LEU A 3 6.28 -5.38 -3.52
C LEU A 3 4.89 -4.76 -3.51
N LEU A 4 4.19 -4.91 -2.38
CA LEU A 4 2.90 -4.26 -2.15
C LEU A 4 3.17 -2.94 -1.42
N LEU A 5 2.71 -1.82 -1.96
CA LEU A 5 2.90 -0.52 -1.32
C LEU A 5 1.69 -0.20 -0.46
N ASP A 6 1.92 0.30 0.76
CA ASP A 6 0.80 0.86 1.49
C ASP A 6 0.34 2.17 0.83
N THR A 7 -0.82 2.66 1.23
CA THR A 7 -1.47 3.77 0.53
C THR A 7 -0.59 5.03 0.51
N HIS A 8 0.03 5.39 1.63
CA HIS A 8 0.87 6.59 1.67
C HIS A 8 2.13 6.44 0.83
N ILE A 9 2.79 5.28 0.89
CA ILE A 9 3.98 5.02 0.07
C ILE A 9 3.62 5.10 -1.41
N ALA A 10 2.49 4.51 -1.80
CA ALA A 10 2.02 4.56 -3.18
C ALA A 10 1.80 6.00 -3.66
N LEU A 11 1.14 6.81 -2.84
CA LEU A 11 0.90 8.22 -3.16
C LEU A 11 2.21 9.01 -3.24
N TRP A 12 3.13 8.78 -2.31
CA TRP A 12 4.43 9.46 -2.35
C TRP A 12 5.23 9.10 -3.60
N ALA A 13 5.14 7.85 -4.04
CA ALA A 13 5.85 7.41 -5.23
C ALA A 13 5.35 8.10 -6.50
N ILE A 14 4.03 8.23 -6.68
CA ILE A 14 3.46 8.82 -7.90
C ILE A 14 3.42 10.35 -7.88
N THR A 15 3.51 10.97 -6.69
CA THR A 15 3.57 12.42 -6.57
C THR A 15 4.98 12.96 -6.39
N ASP A 16 5.97 12.09 -6.47
CA ASP A 16 7.39 12.42 -6.27
C ASP A 16 7.63 13.16 -4.95
N SER A 17 7.00 12.69 -3.88
CA SER A 17 7.08 13.33 -2.58
C SER A 17 8.47 13.21 -1.97
N PRO A 18 9.02 14.29 -1.36
CA PRO A 18 10.30 14.21 -0.65
C PRO A 18 10.23 13.36 0.63
N LYS A 19 9.04 12.99 1.07
CA LYS A 19 8.86 12.07 2.20
C LYS A 19 9.31 10.66 1.88
N LEU A 20 9.36 10.29 0.60
CA LEU A 20 9.85 8.98 0.18
C LEU A 20 11.37 8.98 0.19
N SER A 21 11.98 8.10 0.99
CA SER A 21 13.43 8.02 1.10
C SER A 21 14.08 7.56 -0.21
N GLN A 22 15.36 7.89 -0.39
CA GLN A 22 16.12 7.47 -1.57
C GLN A 22 16.19 5.94 -1.66
N LYS A 23 16.37 5.27 -0.53
CA LYS A 23 16.41 3.80 -0.47
C LYS A 23 15.08 3.19 -0.95
N ALA A 24 13.96 3.77 -0.53
CA ALA A 24 12.64 3.31 -0.97
C ALA A 24 12.46 3.52 -2.47
N ARG A 25 12.87 4.69 -3.00
CA ARG A 25 12.80 4.97 -4.44
C ARG A 25 13.60 3.96 -5.26
N GLU A 26 14.80 3.68 -4.84
CA GLU A 26 15.66 2.73 -5.55
C GLU A 26 15.02 1.35 -5.62
N LEU A 27 14.40 0.90 -4.53
CA LEU A 27 13.72 -0.39 -4.50
C LEU A 27 12.49 -0.39 -5.41
N ILE A 28 11.69 0.66 -5.36
CA ILE A 28 10.47 0.80 -6.18
C ILE A 28 10.83 0.87 -7.67
N GLU A 29 11.87 1.60 -8.02
CA GLU A 29 12.28 1.82 -9.41
C GLU A 29 13.13 0.70 -9.98
N SER A 30 13.55 -0.27 -9.17
CA SER A 30 14.36 -1.39 -9.63
C SER A 30 13.62 -2.20 -10.71
N PRO A 31 14.29 -2.52 -11.83
CA PRO A 31 13.66 -3.33 -12.88
C PRO A 31 13.35 -4.77 -12.44
N LYS A 32 13.89 -5.20 -11.30
CA LYS A 32 13.63 -6.52 -10.73
C LYS A 32 12.42 -6.53 -9.79
N THR A 33 11.80 -5.38 -9.56
CA THR A 33 10.66 -5.24 -8.65
C THR A 33 9.37 -5.08 -9.44
N THR A 34 8.37 -5.90 -9.10
CA THR A 34 7.00 -5.71 -9.57
C THR A 34 6.22 -5.03 -8.46
N ILE A 35 5.63 -3.88 -8.78
CA ILE A 35 4.89 -3.07 -7.81
C ILE A 35 3.40 -3.39 -7.91
N TRP A 36 2.80 -3.65 -6.75
CA TRP A 36 1.40 -3.94 -6.62
C TRP A 36 0.71 -2.90 -5.74
N ILE A 37 -0.45 -2.45 -6.18
CA ILE A 37 -1.34 -1.55 -5.44
C ILE A 37 -2.62 -2.32 -5.15
N SER A 38 -2.97 -2.42 -3.86
CA SER A 38 -4.22 -3.06 -3.50
C SER A 38 -5.42 -2.20 -3.94
N VAL A 39 -6.46 -2.85 -4.40
CA VAL A 39 -7.75 -2.19 -4.65
C VAL A 39 -8.27 -1.53 -3.37
N ALA A 40 -7.93 -2.07 -2.19
CA ALA A 40 -8.26 -1.44 -0.91
C ALA A 40 -7.64 -0.05 -0.77
N SER A 41 -6.44 0.18 -1.30
CA SER A 41 -5.82 1.50 -1.30
C SER A 41 -6.56 2.50 -2.18
N LEU A 42 -7.07 2.05 -3.33
CA LEU A 42 -7.93 2.90 -4.17
C LEU A 42 -9.21 3.27 -3.44
N TRP A 43 -9.78 2.32 -2.72
CA TRP A 43 -10.98 2.55 -1.93
C TRP A 43 -10.71 3.55 -0.80
N GLU A 44 -9.61 3.42 -0.11
CA GLU A 44 -9.19 4.38 0.93
C GLU A 44 -9.06 5.79 0.35
N ILE A 45 -8.40 5.93 -0.79
CA ILE A 45 -8.24 7.22 -1.48
C ILE A 45 -9.60 7.80 -1.83
N ALA A 46 -10.49 6.99 -2.40
CA ALA A 46 -11.83 7.42 -2.80
C ALA A 46 -12.64 7.94 -1.61
N ILE A 47 -12.62 7.22 -0.49
CA ILE A 47 -13.34 7.63 0.72
C ILE A 47 -12.78 8.94 1.26
N LYS A 48 -11.48 9.02 1.46
CA LYS A 48 -10.85 10.19 2.07
C LYS A 48 -10.96 11.42 1.19
N TYR A 49 -10.78 11.27 -0.12
CA TYR A 49 -10.93 12.39 -1.04
C TYR A 49 -12.36 12.91 -1.06
N SER A 50 -13.36 12.01 -1.13
CA SER A 50 -14.77 12.40 -1.16
C SER A 50 -15.22 13.10 0.13
N LEU A 51 -14.60 12.79 1.26
CA LEU A 51 -14.90 13.42 2.54
C LEU A 51 -14.12 14.73 2.76
N GLY A 52 -13.35 15.18 1.78
CA GLY A 52 -12.54 16.39 1.91
C GLY A 52 -11.41 16.28 2.92
N ARG A 53 -10.91 15.07 3.16
CA ARG A 53 -9.76 14.86 4.06
C ARG A 53 -8.53 15.48 3.45
N GLY A 54 -7.96 16.50 4.12
CA GLY A 54 -6.94 17.38 3.57
C GLY A 54 -5.60 16.75 3.24
N ASP A 55 -5.35 15.55 3.73
CA ASP A 55 -4.11 14.82 3.46
C ASP A 55 -4.21 13.93 2.20
N MET A 56 -5.35 13.94 1.50
CA MET A 56 -5.52 13.17 0.28
C MET A 56 -5.34 14.10 -0.92
N PRO A 57 -4.16 14.07 -1.57
CA PRO A 57 -3.80 15.09 -2.58
C PRO A 57 -4.51 14.93 -3.92
N ILE A 58 -4.97 13.73 -4.24
CA ILE A 58 -5.58 13.43 -5.53
C ILE A 58 -6.79 12.52 -5.36
N SER A 59 -7.68 12.52 -6.37
CA SER A 59 -8.82 11.61 -6.41
C SER A 59 -8.37 10.19 -6.74
N SER A 60 -9.24 9.22 -6.46
CA SER A 60 -8.96 7.83 -6.83
C SER A 60 -8.87 7.64 -8.35
N GLN A 61 -9.63 8.41 -9.13
CA GLN A 61 -9.58 8.36 -10.59
C GLN A 61 -8.24 8.86 -11.12
N GLN A 62 -7.72 9.94 -10.54
CA GLN A 62 -6.37 10.43 -10.87
C GLN A 62 -5.31 9.41 -10.44
N ALA A 63 -5.46 8.84 -9.25
CA ALA A 63 -4.51 7.87 -8.73
C ALA A 63 -4.41 6.63 -9.63
N ILE A 64 -5.54 6.09 -10.10
CA ILE A 64 -5.53 4.90 -10.96
C ILE A 64 -4.78 5.16 -12.26
N SER A 65 -4.93 6.36 -12.83
CA SER A 65 -4.21 6.75 -14.05
C SER A 65 -2.71 6.81 -13.81
N TYR A 66 -2.28 7.45 -12.73
CA TYR A 66 -0.86 7.56 -12.39
C TYR A 66 -0.25 6.19 -12.07
N PHE A 67 -0.97 5.33 -11.36
CA PHE A 67 -0.48 3.98 -11.08
C PHE A 67 -0.28 3.17 -12.36
N ARG A 68 -1.23 3.25 -13.29
CA ARG A 68 -1.11 2.56 -14.58
C ARG A 68 0.03 3.09 -15.42
N GLU A 69 0.18 4.41 -15.50
CA GLU A 69 1.28 5.05 -16.21
C GLU A 69 2.65 4.65 -15.65
N SER A 70 2.71 4.42 -14.34
CA SER A 70 3.94 3.99 -13.67
C SER A 70 4.24 2.50 -13.86
N GLY A 71 3.33 1.75 -14.49
CA GLY A 71 3.49 0.31 -14.68
C GLY A 71 3.15 -0.52 -13.45
N TYR A 72 2.48 0.07 -12.45
CA TYR A 72 2.05 -0.64 -11.26
C TYR A 72 0.83 -1.52 -11.57
N ARG A 73 0.75 -2.65 -10.89
CA ARG A 73 -0.34 -3.61 -11.06
C ARG A 73 -1.32 -3.51 -9.90
N PHE A 74 -2.59 -3.75 -10.19
CA PHE A 74 -3.62 -3.76 -9.14
C PHE A 74 -3.80 -5.16 -8.60
N PHE A 75 -4.03 -5.22 -7.29
CA PHE A 75 -4.18 -6.46 -6.55
C PHE A 75 -5.56 -6.47 -5.88
N ALA A 76 -6.42 -7.39 -6.33
CA ALA A 76 -7.77 -7.50 -5.83
C ALA A 76 -7.80 -8.01 -4.39
N VAL A 77 -8.80 -7.55 -3.62
CA VAL A 77 -9.09 -8.10 -2.29
C VAL A 77 -9.95 -9.33 -2.48
N GLU A 78 -9.40 -10.50 -2.15
CA GLU A 78 -10.11 -11.77 -2.21
C GLU A 78 -10.78 -12.09 -0.86
N ALA A 79 -11.70 -13.04 -0.89
CA ALA A 79 -12.40 -13.47 0.32
C ALA A 79 -11.43 -13.93 1.41
N GLU A 80 -10.39 -14.66 1.03
CA GLU A 80 -9.36 -15.17 1.96
C GLU A 80 -8.62 -14.03 2.66
N HIS A 81 -8.40 -12.92 1.95
CA HIS A 81 -7.75 -11.74 2.54
C HIS A 81 -8.62 -11.13 3.63
N ALA A 82 -9.91 -10.97 3.34
CA ALA A 82 -10.85 -10.38 4.29
C ALA A 82 -10.98 -11.23 5.55
N VAL A 83 -11.09 -12.54 5.39
CA VAL A 83 -11.19 -13.49 6.51
C VAL A 83 -9.91 -13.48 7.35
N ALA A 84 -8.76 -13.40 6.71
CA ALA A 84 -7.47 -13.43 7.40
C ALA A 84 -7.27 -12.24 8.35
N VAL A 85 -7.94 -11.11 8.12
CA VAL A 85 -7.86 -9.96 9.02
C VAL A 85 -8.27 -10.34 10.44
N GLU A 86 -9.26 -11.23 10.60
CA GLU A 86 -9.73 -11.69 11.90
C GLU A 86 -8.61 -12.32 12.75
N GLU A 87 -7.66 -12.98 12.11
CA GLU A 87 -6.56 -13.67 12.78
C GLU A 87 -5.36 -12.77 13.11
N LEU A 88 -5.35 -11.53 12.63
CA LEU A 88 -4.22 -10.63 12.87
C LEU A 88 -4.18 -10.16 14.32
N PRO A 89 -2.99 -10.07 14.94
CA PRO A 89 -2.84 -9.42 16.23
C PRO A 89 -3.30 -7.95 16.16
N SER A 90 -3.60 -7.37 17.33
CA SER A 90 -4.14 -6.01 17.42
C SER A 90 -3.03 -4.95 17.51
N HIS A 91 -2.03 -4.99 16.64
CA HIS A 91 -0.95 -4.00 16.62
C HIS A 91 -1.42 -2.66 16.06
N HIS A 92 -2.39 -2.66 15.16
CA HIS A 92 -2.91 -1.49 14.50
C HIS A 92 -4.43 -1.59 14.40
N GLN A 93 -5.12 -0.44 14.43
CA GLN A 93 -6.58 -0.39 14.37
C GLN A 93 -7.12 -0.07 12.98
N ASP A 94 -6.31 0.53 12.11
CA ASP A 94 -6.77 0.98 10.79
C ASP A 94 -7.11 -0.21 9.91
N PRO A 95 -8.38 -0.32 9.45
CA PRO A 95 -8.81 -1.45 8.65
C PRO A 95 -8.14 -1.53 7.28
N PHE A 96 -7.76 -0.39 6.69
CA PHE A 96 -7.06 -0.38 5.41
C PHE A 96 -5.65 -0.94 5.55
N ASP A 97 -4.93 -0.55 6.59
CA ASP A 97 -3.59 -1.10 6.84
C ASP A 97 -3.67 -2.60 7.15
N ARG A 98 -4.66 -3.01 7.93
CA ARG A 98 -4.82 -4.41 8.31
C ARG A 98 -5.11 -5.31 7.10
N ILE A 99 -5.93 -4.87 6.16
CA ILE A 99 -6.19 -5.68 4.95
C ILE A 99 -4.95 -5.81 4.08
N LEU A 100 -4.12 -4.77 3.99
CA LEU A 100 -2.86 -4.84 3.26
C LEU A 100 -1.90 -5.86 3.88
N VAL A 101 -1.82 -5.88 5.21
CA VAL A 101 -1.02 -6.89 5.93
C VAL A 101 -1.50 -8.30 5.59
N ALA A 102 -2.81 -8.53 5.67
CA ALA A 102 -3.40 -9.83 5.36
C ALA A 102 -3.08 -10.27 3.93
N GLN A 103 -3.22 -9.36 2.97
CA GLN A 103 -2.89 -9.63 1.58
C GLN A 103 -1.44 -10.05 1.40
N ALA A 104 -0.52 -9.28 1.99
CA ALA A 104 0.90 -9.53 1.86
C ALA A 104 1.31 -10.88 2.46
N LEU A 105 0.71 -11.26 3.60
CA LEU A 105 1.02 -12.52 4.27
C LEU A 105 0.51 -13.73 3.49
N ILE A 106 -0.68 -13.64 2.89
CA ILE A 106 -1.29 -14.75 2.16
C ILE A 106 -0.63 -14.97 0.80
N GLU A 107 -0.33 -13.90 0.08
CA GLU A 107 0.14 -13.97 -1.31
C GLU A 107 1.65 -14.09 -1.48
N PRO A 108 2.37 -14.36 -0.53
CA PRO A 108 3.61 -13.83 0.00
C PRO A 108 4.23 -12.73 -0.87
N MET A 109 3.80 -11.51 -0.58
CA MET A 109 4.43 -10.27 -1.07
C MET A 109 5.11 -9.56 0.08
N ARG A 110 6.06 -8.70 -0.22
CA ARG A 110 6.62 -7.82 0.79
C ARG A 110 5.86 -6.51 0.80
N LEU A 111 5.28 -6.17 1.94
CA LEU A 111 4.59 -4.89 2.14
C LEU A 111 5.63 -3.82 2.51
N MET A 112 5.57 -2.69 1.82
CA MET A 112 6.40 -1.52 2.17
C MET A 112 5.53 -0.49 2.87
N THR A 113 5.95 -0.04 4.03
CA THR A 113 5.21 0.91 4.86
C THR A 113 6.14 1.91 5.53
N HIS A 114 5.58 3.06 5.91
CA HIS A 114 6.25 4.03 6.78
C HIS A 114 5.75 3.91 8.23
N ASP A 115 4.72 3.12 8.46
CA ASP A 115 4.07 2.99 9.77
C ASP A 115 4.73 1.90 10.61
N SER A 116 5.28 2.30 11.77
CA SER A 116 5.96 1.37 12.66
C SER A 116 5.04 0.32 13.27
N LEU A 117 3.74 0.62 13.43
CA LEU A 117 2.77 -0.35 13.94
C LEU A 117 2.46 -1.43 12.91
N VAL A 118 2.39 -1.04 11.63
CA VAL A 118 2.22 -2.00 10.53
C VAL A 118 3.42 -2.94 10.46
N ALA A 119 4.62 -2.42 10.65
CA ALA A 119 5.85 -3.21 10.59
C ALA A 119 5.91 -4.31 11.67
N LEU A 120 5.15 -4.20 12.75
CA LEU A 120 5.13 -5.20 13.81
C LEU A 120 4.50 -6.54 13.40
N TYR A 121 3.73 -6.56 12.31
CA TYR A 121 2.99 -7.77 11.93
C TYR A 121 3.87 -8.87 11.35
N SER A 122 5.00 -8.53 10.73
CA SER A 122 5.88 -9.54 10.13
C SER A 122 7.27 -8.97 9.85
N ASP A 123 8.29 -9.82 9.97
CA ASP A 123 9.66 -9.48 9.60
C ASP A 123 9.83 -9.31 8.09
N THR A 124 8.88 -9.76 7.29
CA THR A 124 8.91 -9.58 5.83
C THR A 124 8.52 -8.17 5.41
N ILE A 125 7.89 -7.41 6.28
CA ILE A 125 7.46 -6.04 5.99
C ILE A 125 8.67 -5.11 5.96
N ILE A 126 8.76 -4.32 4.90
CA ILE A 126 9.84 -3.34 4.72
C ILE A 126 9.37 -2.01 5.29
N LYS A 127 9.93 -1.61 6.40
CA LYS A 127 9.64 -0.31 7.01
C LYS A 127 10.68 0.70 6.52
N ILE A 128 10.21 1.80 6.01
CA ILE A 128 11.09 2.88 5.52
C ILE A 128 11.01 4.12 6.37
#